data_9fe542ac508565519f5feaa6fb4c0750
#
_entry.id   9fe542ac508565519f5feaa6fb4c0750
#
_cell.length_a   1.000
_cell.length_b   1.000
_cell.length_c   1.000
_cell.angle_alpha   90.00
_cell.angle_beta   90.00
_cell.angle_gamma   90.00
#
_symmetry.space_group_name_H-M   'P 1'
#
loop_
_entity.id
_entity.type
_entity.pdbx_description
1 polymer ?
#
loop_
_entity_poly.entity_id
_entity_poly.type
_entity_poly.pdbx_seq_one_letter_code
_entity_poly.pdbx_strand_id
1 'polypeptide(L)' 'MKFEYKMLERVYPVSESELDALGSLGWELVGMVSHEYSRRVDISISTKISRLIYTFKRELK' A
#
# COMPACT_ATOMS: atom_id res chain seq x y z
N MET A 1 -24.11 8.43 -1.19
CA MET A 1 -22.72 8.59 -1.65
C MET A 1 -21.97 7.28 -1.44
N LYS A 2 -21.38 6.73 -2.49
CA LYS A 2 -20.69 5.46 -2.42
C LYS A 2 -19.24 5.62 -2.83
N PHE A 3 -18.37 4.82 -2.23
CA PHE A 3 -16.94 4.81 -2.53
C PHE A 3 -16.49 3.40 -2.86
N GLU A 4 -15.51 3.31 -3.72
CA GLU A 4 -14.79 2.07 -3.90
C GLU A 4 -13.40 2.25 -3.33
N TYR A 5 -12.79 1.15 -2.91
CA TYR A 5 -11.50 1.18 -2.24
C TYR A 5 -10.50 0.33 -2.99
N LYS A 6 -9.25 0.77 -2.95
CA LYS A 6 -8.15 0.06 -3.57
C LYS A 6 -7.00 -0.01 -2.58
N MET A 7 -6.41 -1.18 -2.45
CA MET A 7 -5.25 -1.36 -1.58
C MET A 7 -4.06 -1.76 -2.42
N LEU A 8 -2.94 -1.08 -2.19
CA LEU A 8 -1.68 -1.39 -2.84
C LEU A 8 -0.69 -1.83 -1.78
N GLU A 9 -0.06 -2.96 -2.02
CA GLU A 9 1.00 -3.47 -1.16
C GLU A 9 2.32 -3.31 -1.89
N ARG A 10 3.27 -2.65 -1.25
CA ARG A 10 4.58 -2.37 -1.83
C ARG A 10 5.69 -2.67 -0.85
N VAL A 11 6.84 -3.05 -1.38
CA VAL A 11 8.06 -3.22 -0.59
C VAL A 11 8.77 -1.89 -0.41
N TYR A 12 8.66 -1.02 -1.40
CA TYR A 12 9.23 0.32 -1.38
C TYR A 12 8.13 1.36 -1.40
N PRO A 13 8.39 2.55 -0.84
CA PRO A 13 7.39 3.62 -0.89
C PRO A 13 7.01 3.96 -2.33
N VAL A 14 5.73 4.26 -2.54
CA VAL A 14 5.29 4.69 -3.86
C VAL A 14 5.86 6.06 -4.16
N SER A 15 6.15 6.31 -5.43
CA SER A 15 6.67 7.60 -5.84
C SER A 15 5.55 8.64 -5.97
N GLU A 16 5.94 9.90 -5.95
CA GLU A 16 5.01 10.99 -6.17
C GLU A 16 4.31 10.86 -7.53
N SER A 17 5.06 10.43 -8.55
CA SER A 17 4.50 10.20 -9.88
C SER A 17 3.38 9.15 -9.87
N GLU A 18 3.57 8.09 -9.10
CA GLU A 18 2.55 7.05 -9.00
C GLU A 18 1.32 7.57 -8.26
N LEU A 19 1.52 8.36 -7.21
CA LEU A 19 0.42 8.98 -6.49
C LEU A 19 -0.36 9.93 -7.38
N ASP A 20 0.37 10.73 -8.17
CA ASP A 20 -0.26 11.67 -9.11
C ASP A 20 -1.07 10.93 -10.17
N ALA A 21 -0.55 9.81 -10.66
CA ALA A 21 -1.26 9.00 -11.66
C ALA A 21 -2.56 8.45 -11.07
N LEU A 22 -2.51 7.97 -9.83
CA LEU A 22 -3.72 7.48 -9.16
C LEU A 22 -4.70 8.60 -8.90
N GLY A 23 -4.19 9.77 -8.49
CA GLY A 23 -5.02 10.94 -8.25
C GLY A 23 -5.74 11.42 -9.50
N SER A 24 -5.08 11.35 -10.66
CA SER A 24 -5.71 11.76 -11.92
C SER A 24 -6.83 10.80 -12.33
N LEU A 25 -6.86 9.59 -11.77
CA LEU A 25 -7.95 8.63 -11.99
C LEU A 25 -9.04 8.76 -10.91
N GLY A 26 -8.92 9.75 -10.05
CA GLY A 26 -9.90 10.01 -8.99
C GLY A 26 -9.61 9.32 -7.67
N TRP A 27 -8.48 8.62 -7.56
CA TRP A 27 -8.13 7.94 -6.33
C TRP A 27 -7.54 8.90 -5.30
N GLU A 28 -8.04 8.82 -4.09
CA GLU A 28 -7.57 9.62 -2.96
C GLU A 28 -6.92 8.70 -1.94
N LEU A 29 -5.72 9.06 -1.51
CA LEU A 29 -5.02 8.30 -0.48
C LEU A 29 -5.70 8.54 0.87
N VAL A 30 -6.20 7.46 1.47
CA VAL A 30 -6.87 7.53 2.77
C VAL A 30 -5.88 7.30 3.90
N GLY A 31 -4.94 6.41 3.69
CA GLY A 31 -3.95 6.12 4.70
C GLY A 31 -2.92 5.12 4.24
N MET A 32 -1.88 4.98 5.03
CA MET A 32 -0.80 4.05 4.78
C MET A 32 -0.42 3.37 6.08
N VAL A 33 -0.25 2.07 6.04
CA VAL A 33 0.16 1.27 7.19
C VAL A 33 1.43 0.53 6.84
N SER A 34 2.39 0.55 7.76
CA SER A 34 3.61 -0.22 7.64
C SER A 34 3.42 -1.54 8.38
N HIS A 35 3.66 -2.63 7.70
CA HIS A 35 3.54 -3.96 8.30
C HIS A 35 4.88 -4.68 8.18
N GLU A 36 5.39 -5.11 9.32
CA GLU A 36 6.65 -5.81 9.38
C GLU A 36 6.45 -7.18 10.01
N TYR A 37 6.97 -8.20 9.36
CA TYR A 37 6.91 -9.53 9.92
C TYR A 37 8.21 -10.28 9.66
N SER A 38 8.48 -11.28 10.48
CA SER A 38 9.66 -12.11 10.36
C SER A 38 9.33 -13.39 9.64
N ARG A 39 10.16 -13.75 8.68
CA ARG A 39 10.05 -15.03 7.99
C ARG A 39 11.26 -15.88 8.35
N ARG A 40 11.01 -17.09 8.78
CA ARG A 40 12.08 -18.02 9.09
C ARG A 40 12.53 -18.70 7.80
N VAL A 41 13.77 -18.46 7.44
CA VAL A 41 14.37 -19.05 6.24
C VAL A 41 15.10 -20.33 6.59
N ASP A 42 15.64 -20.40 7.78
CA ASP A 42 16.41 -21.53 8.30
C ASP A 42 16.21 -21.60 9.81
N ILE A 43 16.70 -22.69 10.42
CA ILE A 43 16.59 -22.91 11.86
C ILE A 43 17.20 -21.75 12.65
N SER A 44 18.29 -21.18 12.15
CA SER A 44 19.02 -20.11 12.85
C SER A 44 18.92 -18.75 12.17
N ILE A 45 18.24 -18.66 11.03
CA ILE A 45 18.17 -17.41 10.27
C ILE A 45 16.70 -16.98 10.13
N SER A 46 16.42 -15.73 10.49
CA SER A 46 15.12 -15.14 10.24
C SER A 46 15.33 -13.86 9.45
N THR A 47 14.45 -13.63 8.47
CA THR A 47 14.46 -12.44 7.65
C THR A 47 13.24 -11.58 7.97
N LYS A 48 13.48 -10.31 8.21
CA LYS A 48 12.40 -9.34 8.41
C LYS A 48 11.93 -8.86 7.06
N ILE A 49 10.63 -8.90 6.85
CA ILE A 49 10.01 -8.41 5.63
C ILE A 49 9.08 -7.27 6.00
N SER A 50 9.29 -6.13 5.36
CA SER A 50 8.45 -4.95 5.56
C SER A 50 7.57 -4.74 4.33
N ARG A 51 6.30 -4.46 4.58
CA ARG A 51 5.34 -4.12 3.54
C ARG A 51 4.68 -2.81 3.88
N LEU A 52 4.46 -2.00 2.86
CA LEU A 52 3.71 -0.76 2.98
C LEU A 52 2.38 -0.98 2.30
N ILE A 53 1.32 -0.77 3.04
CA ILE A 53 -0.03 -0.97 2.51
C ILE A 53 -0.69 0.40 2.41
N TYR A 54 -1.00 0.79 1.18
CA TYR A 54 -1.65 2.07 0.88
C TYR A 54 -3.11 1.82 0.58
N THR A 55 -3.98 2.59 1.20
CA THR A 55 -5.42 2.49 0.99
C THR A 55 -5.91 3.73 0.29
N PHE A 56 -6.60 3.55 -0.81
CA PHE A 56 -7.17 4.63 -1.61
C PHE A 56 -8.68 4.46 -1.69
N LYS A 57 -9.37 5.56 -1.85
CA LYS A 57 -10.80 5.54 -2.12
C LYS A 57 -11.11 6.40 -3.33
N ARG A 58 -12.20 6.09 -3.99
CA ARG A 58 -12.70 6.87 -5.10
C ARG A 58 -14.21 6.87 -5.05
N GLU A 59 -14.81 8.02 -5.29
CA GLU A 59 -16.26 8.13 -5.29
C GLU A 59 -16.85 7.47 -6.53
N LEU A 60 -17.88 6.67 -6.31
CA LEU A 60 -18.62 6.04 -7.40
C LEU A 60 -19.72 6.98 -7.86
N LYS A 61 -19.84 7.12 -9.16
CA LYS A 61 -20.87 7.94 -9.78
C LYS A 61 -22.07 7.10 -10.16
#